data_fc13ea0241401aa61810a96cf3a5705a
#
_entry.id   fc13ea0241401aa61810a96cf3a5705a
#
_cell.length_a   1.000
_cell.length_b   1.000
_cell.length_c   1.000
_cell.angle_alpha   90.00
_cell.angle_beta   90.00
_cell.angle_gamma   90.00
#
_symmetry.space_group_name_H-M   'P 1'
#
loop_
_entity.id
_entity.type
_entity.pdbx_description
1 polymer ?
#
loop_
_entity_poly.entity_id
_entity_poly.type
_entity_poly.pdbx_seq_one_letter_code
_entity_poly.pdbx_strand_id
1 'polypeptide(L)'
;MPKLNPHSLSIRRPWSVTLLAIVVLSIATLNLVRGWQAIAQREFLVDILPIPWLYVAASGLAWGLVGILLFIGLWLGYAWAYFYTALATLLYSAYYWVDRFLVAPERDQANLLFAIILNLVVILLTFWILSRRRTMSFFGDLNGR
;
A
#
# COMPACT_ATOMS: atom_id res chain seq x y z
N MET A 1 12.80 -19.00 44.29
CA MET A 1 11.61 -18.86 43.45
C MET A 1 11.71 -17.55 42.71
N PRO A 2 11.95 -17.55 41.40
CA PRO A 2 11.90 -16.33 40.61
C PRO A 2 10.47 -15.83 40.54
N LYS A 3 10.25 -14.59 40.98
CA LYS A 3 8.96 -13.90 40.84
C LYS A 3 8.69 -13.74 39.35
N LEU A 4 7.75 -14.49 38.83
CA LEU A 4 7.16 -14.26 37.51
C LEU A 4 6.57 -12.86 37.51
N ASN A 5 7.20 -11.98 36.74
CA ASN A 5 6.77 -10.59 36.60
C ASN A 5 5.46 -10.60 35.79
N PRO A 6 4.29 -10.21 36.36
CA PRO A 6 2.99 -10.33 35.69
C PRO A 6 2.76 -9.27 34.61
N HIS A 7 3.79 -8.51 34.25
CA HIS A 7 3.75 -7.58 33.14
C HIS A 7 4.26 -8.22 31.83
N SER A 8 3.67 -9.36 31.44
CA SER A 8 3.59 -9.68 30.01
C SER A 8 2.66 -8.64 29.41
N LEU A 9 3.23 -7.46 29.16
CA LEU A 9 2.56 -6.38 28.45
C LEU A 9 2.04 -6.99 27.15
N SER A 10 0.74 -7.22 27.07
CA SER A 10 0.11 -7.51 25.78
C SER A 10 0.47 -6.35 24.87
N ILE A 11 1.36 -6.58 23.93
CA ILE A 11 1.82 -5.58 22.97
C ILE A 11 0.59 -5.24 22.12
N ARG A 12 -0.20 -4.28 22.59
CA ARG A 12 -1.39 -3.80 21.88
C ARG A 12 -0.89 -3.10 20.61
N ARG A 13 -1.40 -3.56 19.47
CA ARG A 13 -1.14 -2.91 18.19
C ARG A 13 -1.48 -1.42 18.29
N PRO A 14 -0.54 -0.52 17.90
CA PRO A 14 -0.83 0.91 17.84
C PRO A 14 -1.96 1.18 16.83
N TRP A 15 -2.91 2.03 17.19
CA TRP A 15 -4.00 2.42 16.29
C TRP A 15 -3.49 2.94 14.93
N SER A 16 -2.34 3.62 14.92
CA SER A 16 -1.69 4.11 13.71
C SER A 16 -1.33 3.00 12.73
N VAL A 17 -0.84 1.85 13.21
CA VAL A 17 -0.53 0.67 12.39
C VAL A 17 -1.81 0.06 11.82
N THR A 18 -2.89 0.02 12.61
CA THR A 18 -4.19 -0.47 12.13
C THR A 18 -4.73 0.44 11.01
N LEU A 19 -4.65 1.75 11.20
CA LEU A 19 -5.08 2.72 10.18
C LEU A 19 -4.25 2.57 8.89
N LEU A 20 -2.93 2.46 9.01
CA LEU A 20 -2.05 2.22 7.86
C LEU A 20 -2.40 0.92 7.14
N ALA A 21 -2.64 -0.16 7.88
CA ALA A 21 -3.04 -1.44 7.31
C ALA A 21 -4.37 -1.34 6.53
N ILE A 22 -5.36 -0.61 7.06
CA ILE A 22 -6.64 -0.38 6.36
C ILE A 22 -6.42 0.42 5.08
N VAL A 23 -5.59 1.46 5.09
CA VAL A 23 -5.27 2.26 3.89
C VAL A 23 -4.60 1.38 2.84
N VAL A 24 -3.60 0.57 3.24
CA VAL A 24 -2.92 -0.37 2.33
C VAL A 24 -3.91 -1.37 1.74
N LEU A 25 -4.81 -1.94 2.54
CA LEU A 25 -5.84 -2.85 2.08
C LEU A 25 -6.80 -2.19 1.08
N SER A 26 -7.22 -0.95 1.34
CA SER A 26 -8.11 -0.20 0.45
C SER A 26 -7.46 0.03 -0.92
N ILE A 27 -6.18 0.45 -0.94
CA ILE A 27 -5.42 0.62 -2.18
C ILE A 27 -5.25 -0.72 -2.91
N ALA A 28 -4.94 -1.80 -2.19
CA ALA A 28 -4.82 -3.14 -2.75
C ALA A 28 -6.12 -3.60 -3.41
N THR A 29 -7.25 -3.41 -2.73
CA THR A 29 -8.58 -3.77 -3.25
C THR A 29 -8.91 -3.00 -4.53
N LEU A 30 -8.66 -1.69 -4.55
CA LEU A 30 -8.88 -0.87 -5.74
C LEU A 30 -8.03 -1.33 -6.93
N ASN A 31 -6.77 -1.71 -6.69
CA ASN A 31 -5.90 -2.24 -7.73
C ASN A 31 -6.38 -3.62 -8.25
N LEU A 32 -6.84 -4.50 -7.37
CA LEU A 32 -7.42 -5.79 -7.77
C LEU A 32 -8.69 -5.60 -8.60
N VAL A 33 -9.58 -4.70 -8.19
CA VAL A 33 -10.79 -4.37 -8.94
C VAL A 33 -10.43 -3.81 -10.31
N ARG A 34 -9.45 -2.89 -10.40
CA ARG A 34 -8.94 -2.36 -11.67
C ARG A 34 -8.40 -3.49 -12.57
N GLY A 35 -7.59 -4.38 -12.02
CA GLY A 35 -7.04 -5.52 -12.75
C GLY A 35 -8.12 -6.47 -13.25
N TRP A 36 -9.09 -6.78 -12.40
CA TRP A 36 -10.23 -7.62 -12.75
C TRP A 36 -11.10 -6.98 -13.85
N GLN A 37 -11.44 -5.70 -13.73
CA GLN A 37 -12.22 -4.97 -14.73
C GLN A 37 -11.50 -4.96 -16.09
N ALA A 38 -10.17 -4.82 -16.10
CA ALA A 38 -9.40 -4.86 -17.34
C ALA A 38 -9.50 -6.22 -18.05
N ILE A 39 -9.59 -7.31 -17.31
CA ILE A 39 -9.80 -8.66 -17.85
C ILE A 39 -11.25 -8.83 -18.34
N ALA A 40 -12.22 -8.42 -17.51
CA ALA A 40 -13.64 -8.61 -17.79
C ALA A 40 -14.13 -7.77 -18.98
N GLN A 41 -13.54 -6.59 -19.18
CA GLN A 41 -13.93 -5.62 -20.22
C GLN A 41 -12.88 -5.52 -21.34
N ARG A 42 -12.08 -6.56 -21.57
CA ARG A 42 -10.97 -6.55 -22.52
C ARG A 42 -11.37 -6.11 -23.94
N GLU A 43 -12.50 -6.58 -24.42
CA GLU A 43 -13.00 -6.27 -25.78
C GLU A 43 -13.31 -4.77 -25.93
N PHE A 44 -13.97 -4.19 -24.94
CA PHE A 44 -14.26 -2.77 -24.89
C PHE A 44 -12.99 -1.90 -24.75
N LEU A 45 -12.02 -2.36 -23.96
CA LEU A 45 -10.77 -1.63 -23.74
C LEU A 45 -9.85 -1.60 -24.96
N VAL A 46 -9.87 -2.65 -25.79
CA VAL A 46 -9.08 -2.71 -27.04
C VAL A 46 -9.54 -1.62 -28.02
N ASP A 47 -10.83 -1.33 -28.08
CA ASP A 47 -11.39 -0.37 -29.03
C ASP A 47 -11.22 1.10 -28.59
N ILE A 48 -11.07 1.35 -27.29
CA ILE A 48 -11.11 2.73 -26.74
C ILE A 48 -9.76 3.20 -26.24
N LEU A 49 -8.90 2.30 -25.73
CA LEU A 49 -7.63 2.69 -25.12
C LEU A 49 -6.44 2.36 -26.02
N PRO A 50 -5.51 3.31 -26.21
CA PRO A 50 -4.25 3.06 -26.88
C PRO A 50 -3.30 2.17 -26.08
N ILE A 51 -3.72 1.73 -24.89
CA ILE A 51 -2.90 0.96 -23.94
C ILE A 51 -3.36 -0.50 -23.94
N PRO A 52 -2.44 -1.47 -23.97
CA PRO A 52 -2.80 -2.88 -23.88
C PRO A 52 -3.56 -3.17 -22.59
N TRP A 53 -4.76 -3.74 -22.69
CA TRP A 53 -5.54 -4.17 -21.52
C TRP A 53 -4.75 -5.09 -20.57
N LEU A 54 -3.82 -5.88 -21.15
CA LEU A 54 -2.93 -6.76 -20.39
C LEU A 54 -2.02 -5.99 -19.42
N TYR A 55 -1.52 -4.81 -19.82
CA TYR A 55 -0.73 -3.96 -18.94
C TYR A 55 -1.57 -3.49 -17.74
N VAL A 56 -2.80 -3.05 -17.98
CA VAL A 56 -3.71 -2.59 -16.92
C VAL A 56 -4.07 -3.73 -15.98
N ALA A 57 -4.34 -4.92 -16.52
CA ALA A 57 -4.63 -6.12 -15.75
C ALA A 57 -3.43 -6.57 -14.92
N ALA A 58 -2.27 -6.72 -15.54
CA ALA A 58 -1.05 -7.19 -14.87
C ALA A 58 -0.60 -6.23 -13.76
N SER A 59 -0.57 -4.93 -14.04
CA SER A 59 -0.18 -3.92 -13.05
C SER A 59 -1.17 -3.84 -11.88
N GLY A 60 -2.48 -3.91 -12.16
CA GLY A 60 -3.50 -3.92 -11.12
C GLY A 60 -3.40 -5.16 -10.23
N LEU A 61 -3.26 -6.34 -10.81
CA LEU A 61 -3.10 -7.59 -10.05
C LEU A 61 -1.79 -7.61 -9.26
N ALA A 62 -0.66 -7.20 -9.85
CA ALA A 62 0.63 -7.17 -9.17
C ALA A 62 0.60 -6.25 -7.93
N TRP A 63 0.16 -5.00 -8.09
CA TRP A 63 0.06 -4.06 -6.97
C TRP A 63 -1.00 -4.47 -5.95
N GLY A 64 -2.09 -5.07 -6.38
CA GLY A 64 -3.10 -5.62 -5.50
C GLY A 64 -2.56 -6.76 -4.61
N LEU A 65 -1.84 -7.72 -5.19
CA LEU A 65 -1.22 -8.82 -4.45
C LEU A 65 -0.14 -8.33 -3.48
N VAL A 66 0.74 -7.43 -3.93
CA VAL A 66 1.74 -6.81 -3.05
C VAL A 66 1.07 -6.12 -1.87
N GLY A 67 0.01 -5.35 -2.12
CA GLY A 67 -0.74 -4.66 -1.06
C GLY A 67 -1.40 -5.62 -0.07
N ILE A 68 -1.95 -6.75 -0.51
CA ILE A 68 -2.50 -7.78 0.40
C ILE A 68 -1.40 -8.38 1.27
N LEU A 69 -0.25 -8.71 0.71
CA LEU A 69 0.88 -9.24 1.48
C LEU A 69 1.36 -8.24 2.53
N LEU A 70 1.48 -6.96 2.16
CA LEU A 70 1.84 -5.91 3.09
C LEU A 70 0.78 -5.71 4.19
N PHE A 71 -0.51 -5.75 3.84
CA PHE A 71 -1.60 -5.71 4.82
C PHE A 71 -1.47 -6.84 5.84
N ILE A 72 -1.27 -8.08 5.39
CA ILE A 72 -1.10 -9.24 6.27
C ILE A 72 0.12 -9.04 7.16
N GLY A 73 1.24 -8.61 6.60
CA GLY A 73 2.48 -8.34 7.35
C GLY A 73 2.32 -7.26 8.43
N LEU A 74 1.66 -6.14 8.09
CA LEU A 74 1.34 -5.06 9.03
C LEU A 74 0.34 -5.54 10.09
N TRP A 75 -0.65 -6.34 9.68
CA TRP A 75 -1.67 -6.88 10.57
C TRP A 75 -1.10 -7.84 11.59
N LEU A 76 -0.19 -8.70 11.19
CA LEU A 76 0.48 -9.66 12.05
C LEU A 76 1.70 -9.08 12.80
N GLY A 77 2.12 -7.86 12.44
CA GLY A 77 3.25 -7.18 13.09
C GLY A 77 4.62 -7.69 12.64
N TYR A 78 4.73 -8.27 11.46
CA TYR A 78 6.03 -8.73 10.97
C TYR A 78 6.99 -7.57 10.72
N ALA A 79 8.23 -7.66 11.20
CA ALA A 79 9.22 -6.60 11.06
C ALA A 79 9.57 -6.26 9.61
N TRP A 80 9.56 -7.25 8.71
CA TRP A 80 9.77 -7.00 7.29
C TRP A 80 8.70 -6.07 6.70
N ALA A 81 7.45 -6.13 7.19
CA ALA A 81 6.36 -5.31 6.68
C ALA A 81 6.60 -3.81 6.91
N TYR A 82 7.30 -3.45 7.97
CA TYR A 82 7.71 -2.07 8.24
C TYR A 82 8.53 -1.48 7.08
N PHE A 83 9.61 -2.17 6.72
CA PHE A 83 10.51 -1.72 5.65
C PHE A 83 9.85 -1.78 4.27
N TYR A 84 9.21 -2.91 3.96
CA TYR A 84 8.60 -3.11 2.64
C TYR A 84 7.38 -2.21 2.42
N THR A 85 6.66 -1.78 3.45
CA THR A 85 5.59 -0.79 3.30
C THR A 85 6.14 0.57 2.90
N ALA A 86 7.24 1.03 3.52
CA ALA A 86 7.89 2.27 3.12
C ALA A 86 8.39 2.20 1.66
N LEU A 87 9.07 1.11 1.31
CA LEU A 87 9.59 0.89 -0.04
C LEU A 87 8.45 0.83 -1.06
N ALA A 88 7.40 0.06 -0.79
CA ALA A 88 6.25 -0.08 -1.68
C ALA A 88 5.50 1.24 -1.86
N THR A 89 5.40 2.09 -0.83
CA THR A 89 4.79 3.41 -0.95
C THR A 89 5.56 4.29 -1.95
N LEU A 90 6.89 4.29 -1.89
CA LEU A 90 7.71 5.03 -2.84
C LEU A 90 7.62 4.47 -4.27
N LEU A 91 7.73 3.14 -4.40
CA LEU A 91 7.65 2.47 -5.71
C LEU A 91 6.27 2.65 -6.35
N TYR A 92 5.20 2.52 -5.57
CA TYR A 92 3.84 2.73 -6.06
C TYR A 92 3.61 4.19 -6.47
N SER A 93 4.17 5.15 -5.70
CA SER A 93 4.13 6.55 -6.06
C SER A 93 4.86 6.82 -7.38
N ALA A 94 6.07 6.31 -7.53
CA ALA A 94 6.83 6.43 -8.77
C ALA A 94 6.09 5.78 -9.96
N TYR A 95 5.59 4.54 -9.76
CA TYR A 95 4.76 3.85 -10.76
C TYR A 95 3.54 4.68 -11.16
N TYR A 96 2.80 5.26 -10.19
CA TYR A 96 1.63 6.09 -10.46
C TYR A 96 1.95 7.28 -11.36
N TRP A 97 3.09 7.95 -11.12
CA TRP A 97 3.50 9.10 -11.94
C TRP A 97 3.99 8.68 -13.33
N VAL A 98 4.71 7.57 -13.42
CA VAL A 98 5.12 6.99 -14.72
C VAL A 98 3.89 6.60 -15.53
N ASP A 99 2.94 5.87 -14.93
CA ASP A 99 1.68 5.48 -15.58
C ASP A 99 0.90 6.71 -16.07
N ARG A 100 0.81 7.75 -15.24
CA ARG A 100 0.09 8.97 -15.56
C ARG A 100 0.69 9.77 -16.71
N PHE A 101 2.01 9.94 -16.73
CA PHE A 101 2.66 10.80 -17.72
C PHE A 101 3.02 10.08 -19.01
N LEU A 102 3.37 8.81 -18.95
CA LEU A 102 3.84 8.07 -20.12
C LEU A 102 2.73 7.25 -20.79
N VAL A 103 1.80 6.74 -20.01
CA VAL A 103 0.80 5.77 -20.48
C VAL A 103 -0.55 6.43 -20.76
N ALA A 104 -0.92 7.48 -20.02
CA ALA A 104 -2.20 8.16 -20.18
C ALA A 104 -2.06 9.70 -20.22
N PRO A 105 -1.26 10.26 -21.13
CA PRO A 105 -0.94 11.70 -21.12
C PRO A 105 -2.15 12.62 -21.37
N GLU A 106 -3.17 12.14 -22.08
CA GLU A 106 -4.32 12.99 -22.45
C GLU A 106 -5.42 13.04 -21.37
N ARG A 107 -5.37 12.13 -20.42
CA ARG A 107 -6.55 11.85 -19.58
C ARG A 107 -6.75 12.80 -18.42
N ASP A 108 -5.77 13.62 -18.01
CA ASP A 108 -5.88 14.06 -16.63
C ASP A 108 -5.15 15.34 -16.17
N GLN A 109 -5.13 16.36 -16.98
CA GLN A 109 -4.70 17.66 -16.47
C GLN A 109 -5.70 18.25 -15.45
N ALA A 110 -6.99 17.91 -15.55
CA ALA A 110 -8.04 18.44 -14.71
C ALA A 110 -7.88 18.12 -13.20
N ASN A 111 -7.30 16.95 -12.87
CA ASN A 111 -7.15 16.52 -11.47
C ASN A 111 -5.69 16.44 -11.00
N LEU A 112 -4.76 17.10 -11.70
CA LEU A 112 -3.33 17.02 -11.40
C LEU A 112 -3.02 17.48 -9.96
N LEU A 113 -3.54 18.62 -9.56
CA LEU A 113 -3.30 19.19 -8.22
C LEU A 113 -3.83 18.26 -7.12
N PHE A 114 -5.03 17.73 -7.30
CA PHE A 114 -5.61 16.77 -6.36
C PHE A 114 -4.75 15.51 -6.25
N ALA A 115 -4.27 14.97 -7.37
CA ALA A 115 -3.42 13.78 -7.38
C ALA A 115 -2.07 14.03 -6.69
N ILE A 116 -1.44 15.19 -6.89
CA ILE A 116 -0.21 15.61 -6.20
C ILE A 116 -0.45 15.65 -4.69
N ILE A 117 -1.49 16.34 -4.26
CA ILE A 117 -1.80 16.49 -2.83
C ILE A 117 -2.07 15.13 -2.19
N LEU A 118 -2.92 14.31 -2.82
CA LEU A 118 -3.25 12.98 -2.31
C LEU A 118 -2.02 12.09 -2.20
N ASN A 119 -1.17 12.08 -3.22
CA ASN A 119 0.06 11.29 -3.24
C ASN A 119 1.02 11.74 -2.14
N LEU A 120 1.23 13.05 -1.97
CA LEU A 120 2.05 13.61 -0.89
C LEU A 120 1.48 13.26 0.49
N VAL A 121 0.17 13.36 0.68
CA VAL A 121 -0.48 12.99 1.95
C VAL A 121 -0.24 11.52 2.27
N VAL A 122 -0.39 10.61 1.30
CA VAL A 122 -0.15 9.17 1.51
C VAL A 122 1.31 8.92 1.90
N ILE A 123 2.28 9.51 1.19
CA ILE A 123 3.70 9.38 1.50
C ILE A 123 3.99 9.91 2.92
N LEU A 124 3.62 11.16 3.20
CA LEU A 124 3.88 11.80 4.49
C LEU A 124 3.24 11.04 5.65
N LEU A 125 1.99 10.59 5.48
CA LEU A 125 1.27 9.80 6.48
C LEU A 125 1.94 8.46 6.75
N THR A 126 2.35 7.76 5.69
CA THR A 126 3.06 6.49 5.81
C THR A 126 4.36 6.66 6.58
N PHE A 127 5.21 7.60 6.18
CA PHE A 127 6.49 7.85 6.86
C PHE A 127 6.29 8.35 8.28
N TRP A 128 5.32 9.23 8.53
CA TRP A 128 5.02 9.70 9.87
C TRP A 128 4.56 8.57 10.81
N ILE A 129 3.68 7.67 10.33
CA ILE A 129 3.24 6.51 11.11
C ILE A 129 4.41 5.57 11.40
N LEU A 130 5.22 5.28 10.39
CA LEU A 130 6.38 4.39 10.54
C LEU A 130 7.44 5.00 11.47
N SER A 131 7.67 6.30 11.46
CA SER A 131 8.66 6.99 12.32
C SER A 131 8.26 7.09 13.79
N ARG A 132 7.01 6.72 14.15
CA ARG A 132 6.59 6.78 15.56
C ARG A 132 7.30 5.73 16.40
N ARG A 133 7.83 6.12 17.57
CA ARG A 133 8.49 5.22 18.52
C ARG A 133 7.64 4.01 18.89
N ARG A 134 6.33 4.20 19.07
CA ARG A 134 5.38 3.11 19.37
C ARG A 134 5.25 2.10 18.23
N THR A 135 5.38 2.54 16.99
CA THR A 135 5.36 1.68 15.80
C THR A 135 6.67 0.90 15.72
N MET A 136 7.81 1.56 15.93
CA MET A 136 9.13 0.91 15.92
C MET A 136 9.25 -0.14 17.03
N SER A 137 8.78 0.15 18.25
CA SER A 137 8.81 -0.83 19.35
C SER A 137 7.88 -2.02 19.06
N PHE A 138 6.71 -1.80 18.46
CA PHE A 138 5.80 -2.88 18.09
C PHE A 138 6.43 -3.89 17.13
N PHE A 139 7.15 -3.41 16.11
CA PHE A 139 7.84 -4.29 15.15
C PHE A 139 9.17 -4.84 15.69
N GLY A 140 9.87 -4.12 16.61
CA GLY A 140 11.13 -4.53 17.23
C GLY A 140 10.94 -5.62 18.27
N ASP A 141 9.95 -5.51 19.14
CA ASP A 141 9.69 -6.47 20.21
C ASP A 141 9.24 -7.84 19.70
N LEU A 142 8.60 -7.88 18.52
CA LEU A 142 8.19 -9.14 17.89
C LEU A 142 9.34 -9.88 17.21
N ASN A 143 10.43 -9.19 16.88
CA ASN A 143 11.64 -9.79 16.30
C ASN A 143 12.59 -10.41 17.35
N GLY A 144 12.40 -10.11 18.62
CA GLY A 144 13.21 -10.65 19.74
C GLY A 144 12.66 -11.96 20.33
N ARG A 145 11.66 -12.56 19.73
CA ARG A 145 11.07 -13.85 20.08
C ARG A 145 11.28 -14.86 18.97
#